data_b1b18e05f6cbc50e6c2e4b960b56f53c
#
_entry.id   b1b18e05f6cbc50e6c2e4b960b56f53c
#
_cell.length_a   1.000
_cell.length_b   1.000
_cell.length_c   1.000
_cell.angle_alpha   90.00
_cell.angle_beta   90.00
_cell.angle_gamma   90.00
#
_symmetry.space_group_name_H-M   'P 1'
#
loop_
_entity.id
_entity.type
_entity.pdbx_description
1 polymer ?
#
loop_
_entity_poly.entity_id
_entity_poly.type
_entity_poly.pdbx_seq_one_letter_code
_entity_poly.pdbx_strand_id
1 'polypeptide(L)'
;MNKLKNLTSHDEYWTGRAREIFEYVDRKDIDFFTELEKTYRAQSVKLQRAIFDFYTKYAEDHEMTYQDAMKRLRGEDLSDYVENARKYREQAENDPELLKRLNEQYSAARAIRIEALHAEAVYRAGVLAGALHKSFEKYLYDVAEYAYKKASGGRAGAVNRPAFEEVIKTPFNGRNYSEQLWGNTDTLADSLKKVFRQVFIRGDSPHEMAREIRKEFNVARSRAETLVRTDATAIINRATIKRYKREGLKYYRILVVLDNRTTQICRRIAQEDKLYKLEDAQVGVNMPPFHYNCRSTIMPDEGELNGEEVEEMLEDVSDKTEALFRNKDSNKRRPINIARQNRLTRDFRQNGGVIFQSLVGDQYLKKIGAAAVNYNEKTIILPTKPTISEVLEELYHAEQYRNGKIDPNDYVSKIKAEIDAQNYLLSVEKRYNIPRNESEQTKKNLKYWKEELKKYED
;
A
#
# COMPACT_ATOMS: atom_id res chain seq x y z
N MET A 1 -19.04 -20.81 15.25
CA MET A 1 -19.46 -19.62 16.02
C MET A 1 -18.31 -18.61 15.94
N ASN A 2 -18.49 -17.55 15.13
CA ASN A 2 -17.51 -16.49 14.98
C ASN A 2 -17.34 -15.75 16.30
N LYS A 3 -16.18 -15.90 16.92
CA LYS A 3 -15.72 -14.89 17.88
C LYS A 3 -15.44 -13.62 17.06
N LEU A 4 -16.41 -12.73 16.95
CA LEU A 4 -16.16 -11.32 16.69
C LEU A 4 -15.25 -10.88 17.85
N LYS A 5 -13.93 -10.80 17.61
CA LYS A 5 -13.02 -10.10 18.53
C LYS A 5 -13.63 -8.71 18.70
N ASN A 6 -13.84 -8.28 19.91
CA ASN A 6 -14.11 -6.87 20.20
C ASN A 6 -12.91 -6.08 19.71
N LEU A 7 -13.04 -5.47 18.52
CA LEU A 7 -12.01 -4.63 17.94
C LEU A 7 -11.70 -3.52 18.95
N THR A 8 -10.41 -3.27 19.17
CA THR A 8 -10.01 -2.11 19.94
C THR A 8 -10.29 -0.84 19.14
N SER A 9 -10.35 0.31 19.77
CA SER A 9 -10.49 1.59 19.03
C SER A 9 -9.32 1.84 18.07
N HIS A 10 -8.18 1.24 18.32
CA HIS A 10 -7.02 1.22 17.44
C HIS A 10 -7.31 0.39 16.18
N ASP A 11 -7.81 -0.83 16.34
CA ASP A 11 -8.14 -1.72 15.22
C ASP A 11 -9.25 -1.13 14.35
N GLU A 12 -10.28 -0.53 14.97
CA GLU A 12 -11.37 0.17 14.25
C GLU A 12 -10.85 1.33 13.41
N TYR A 13 -9.94 2.14 13.97
CA TYR A 13 -9.32 3.27 13.27
C TYR A 13 -8.52 2.81 12.06
N TRP A 14 -7.64 1.81 12.22
CA TRP A 14 -6.79 1.33 11.14
C TRP A 14 -7.56 0.52 10.11
N THR A 15 -8.58 -0.23 10.54
CA THR A 15 -9.54 -0.88 9.62
C THR A 15 -10.30 0.15 8.79
N GLY A 16 -10.75 1.26 9.40
CA GLY A 16 -11.37 2.38 8.69
C GLY A 16 -10.43 3.01 7.68
N ARG A 17 -9.16 3.22 8.05
CA ARG A 17 -8.11 3.76 7.15
C ARG A 17 -7.81 2.83 5.98
N ALA A 18 -7.67 1.55 6.23
CA ALA A 18 -7.47 0.57 5.19
C ALA A 18 -8.65 0.53 4.22
N ARG A 19 -9.88 0.59 4.73
CA ARG A 19 -11.08 0.68 3.91
C ARG A 19 -11.06 1.92 3.02
N GLU A 20 -10.75 3.10 3.54
CA GLU A 20 -10.63 4.33 2.75
C GLU A 20 -9.57 4.20 1.63
N ILE A 21 -8.44 3.56 1.90
CA ILE A 21 -7.41 3.32 0.88
C ILE A 21 -7.95 2.41 -0.22
N PHE A 22 -8.60 1.29 0.14
CA PHE A 22 -9.15 0.38 -0.86
C PHE A 22 -10.31 0.97 -1.65
N GLU A 23 -11.19 1.75 -1.03
CA GLU A 23 -12.27 2.48 -1.73
C GLU A 23 -11.71 3.51 -2.72
N TYR A 24 -10.61 4.16 -2.38
CA TYR A 24 -9.91 5.05 -3.32
C TYR A 24 -9.32 4.27 -4.49
N VAL A 25 -8.66 3.14 -4.22
CA VAL A 25 -8.07 2.27 -5.22
C VAL A 25 -9.15 1.69 -6.13
N ASP A 26 -10.25 1.17 -5.59
CA ASP A 26 -11.36 0.62 -6.37
C ASP A 26 -11.96 1.67 -7.33
N ARG A 27 -12.10 2.93 -6.90
CA ARG A 27 -12.52 4.03 -7.80
C ARG A 27 -11.49 4.29 -8.90
N LYS A 28 -10.21 4.35 -8.56
CA LYS A 28 -9.12 4.53 -9.53
C LYS A 28 -9.02 3.36 -10.50
N ASP A 29 -9.27 2.13 -10.03
CA ASP A 29 -9.34 0.93 -10.85
C ASP A 29 -10.41 1.05 -11.92
N ILE A 30 -11.63 1.50 -11.57
CA ILE A 30 -12.74 1.66 -12.52
C ILE A 30 -12.34 2.62 -13.65
N ASP A 31 -11.78 3.78 -13.30
CA ASP A 31 -11.35 4.78 -14.28
C ASP A 31 -10.24 4.22 -15.18
N PHE A 32 -9.23 3.63 -14.58
CA PHE A 32 -8.09 3.07 -15.28
C PHE A 32 -8.48 1.88 -16.17
N PHE A 33 -9.30 0.96 -15.69
CA PHE A 33 -9.75 -0.20 -16.48
C PHE A 33 -10.66 0.21 -17.64
N THR A 34 -11.42 1.28 -17.48
CA THR A 34 -12.19 1.87 -18.60
C THR A 34 -11.26 2.41 -19.69
N GLU A 35 -10.18 3.10 -19.31
CA GLU A 35 -9.16 3.58 -20.24
C GLU A 35 -8.41 2.41 -20.90
N LEU A 36 -8.03 1.42 -20.11
CA LEU A 36 -7.36 0.20 -20.56
C LEU A 36 -8.22 -0.56 -21.57
N GLU A 37 -9.51 -0.76 -21.29
CA GLU A 37 -10.45 -1.39 -22.24
C GLU A 37 -10.54 -0.65 -23.57
N LYS A 38 -10.68 0.68 -23.54
CA LYS A 38 -10.72 1.51 -24.74
C LYS A 38 -9.44 1.33 -25.56
N THR A 39 -8.28 1.33 -24.91
CA THR A 39 -6.96 1.21 -25.54
C THR A 39 -6.78 -0.16 -26.19
N TYR A 40 -7.09 -1.25 -25.48
CA TYR A 40 -7.05 -2.61 -26.03
C TYR A 40 -8.00 -2.78 -27.21
N ARG A 41 -9.25 -2.31 -27.06
CA ARG A 41 -10.25 -2.36 -28.12
C ARG A 41 -9.81 -1.59 -29.38
N ALA A 42 -9.25 -0.39 -29.20
CA ALA A 42 -8.77 0.42 -30.31
C ALA A 42 -7.65 -0.29 -31.10
N GLN A 43 -6.69 -0.90 -30.44
CA GLN A 43 -5.61 -1.64 -31.12
C GLN A 43 -6.14 -2.92 -31.78
N SER A 44 -7.07 -3.63 -31.15
CA SER A 44 -7.73 -4.79 -31.73
C SER A 44 -8.45 -4.43 -33.03
N VAL A 45 -9.22 -3.34 -33.05
CA VAL A 45 -9.94 -2.86 -34.27
C VAL A 45 -8.94 -2.44 -35.34
N LYS A 46 -7.87 -1.74 -34.98
CA LYS A 46 -6.83 -1.34 -35.94
C LYS A 46 -6.13 -2.54 -36.56
N LEU A 47 -5.81 -3.57 -35.78
CA LEU A 47 -5.24 -4.80 -36.32
C LEU A 47 -6.21 -5.51 -37.26
N GLN A 48 -7.46 -5.67 -36.85
CA GLN A 48 -8.49 -6.28 -37.71
C GLN A 48 -8.65 -5.53 -39.03
N ARG A 49 -8.67 -4.18 -39.00
CA ARG A 49 -8.73 -3.34 -40.22
C ARG A 49 -7.50 -3.51 -41.08
N ALA A 50 -6.30 -3.44 -40.54
CA ALA A 50 -5.06 -3.62 -41.30
C ALA A 50 -5.01 -4.98 -42.01
N ILE A 51 -5.48 -6.04 -41.36
CA ILE A 51 -5.58 -7.38 -41.96
C ILE A 51 -6.66 -7.39 -43.07
N PHE A 52 -7.81 -6.78 -42.83
CA PHE A 52 -8.89 -6.69 -43.85
C PHE A 52 -8.43 -5.90 -45.07
N ASP A 53 -7.86 -4.73 -44.88
CA ASP A 53 -7.39 -3.85 -45.95
C ASP A 53 -6.32 -4.54 -46.80
N PHE A 54 -5.42 -5.27 -46.16
CA PHE A 54 -4.41 -6.07 -46.85
C PHE A 54 -5.02 -7.10 -47.80
N TYR A 55 -6.01 -7.87 -47.34
CA TYR A 55 -6.64 -8.88 -48.17
C TYR A 55 -7.54 -8.27 -49.25
N THR A 56 -8.21 -7.16 -48.97
CA THR A 56 -9.04 -6.44 -49.92
C THR A 56 -8.18 -5.92 -51.06
N LYS A 57 -7.07 -5.24 -50.75
CA LYS A 57 -6.13 -4.75 -51.75
C LYS A 57 -5.59 -5.88 -52.64
N TYR A 58 -5.15 -6.98 -52.02
CA TYR A 58 -4.66 -8.13 -52.76
C TYR A 58 -5.74 -8.77 -53.67
N ALA A 59 -6.98 -8.82 -53.18
CA ALA A 59 -8.10 -9.32 -53.99
C ALA A 59 -8.41 -8.41 -55.21
N GLU A 60 -8.38 -7.09 -54.99
CA GLU A 60 -8.58 -6.09 -56.05
C GLU A 60 -7.45 -6.13 -57.09
N ASP A 61 -6.21 -6.17 -56.65
CA ASP A 61 -5.03 -6.21 -57.53
C ASP A 61 -4.97 -7.49 -58.42
N HIS A 62 -5.64 -8.57 -57.98
CA HIS A 62 -5.65 -9.86 -58.69
C HIS A 62 -7.03 -10.26 -59.21
N GLU A 63 -7.99 -9.36 -59.24
CA GLU A 63 -9.35 -9.57 -59.74
C GLU A 63 -10.04 -10.83 -59.16
N MET A 64 -9.91 -11.06 -57.87
CA MET A 64 -10.47 -12.22 -57.20
C MET A 64 -11.30 -11.86 -55.96
N THR A 65 -12.04 -12.82 -55.41
CA THR A 65 -12.78 -12.62 -54.18
C THR A 65 -11.84 -12.52 -52.98
N TYR A 66 -12.27 -11.85 -51.90
CA TYR A 66 -11.52 -11.79 -50.64
C TYR A 66 -11.19 -13.18 -50.09
N GLN A 67 -12.12 -14.14 -50.23
CA GLN A 67 -11.90 -15.53 -49.80
C GLN A 67 -10.81 -16.24 -50.63
N ASP A 68 -10.82 -16.02 -51.93
CA ASP A 68 -9.80 -16.59 -52.82
C ASP A 68 -8.44 -15.93 -52.58
N ALA A 69 -8.40 -14.63 -52.31
CA ALA A 69 -7.21 -13.93 -51.89
C ALA A 69 -6.62 -14.53 -50.60
N MET A 70 -7.44 -14.86 -49.62
CA MET A 70 -7.00 -15.55 -48.41
C MET A 70 -6.40 -16.94 -48.68
N LYS A 71 -6.95 -17.68 -49.64
CA LYS A 71 -6.42 -19.03 -50.00
C LYS A 71 -5.14 -18.92 -50.81
N ARG A 72 -5.06 -18.00 -51.76
CA ARG A 72 -3.98 -17.88 -52.76
C ARG A 72 -2.68 -17.35 -52.14
N LEU A 73 -2.74 -16.41 -51.18
CA LEU A 73 -1.58 -15.84 -50.50
C LEU A 73 -0.74 -16.85 -49.70
N ARG A 74 -1.02 -18.13 -49.79
CA ARG A 74 -0.18 -19.21 -49.25
C ARG A 74 1.11 -19.32 -50.06
N GLY A 75 2.12 -18.52 -49.69
CA GLY A 75 3.51 -18.72 -50.18
C GLY A 75 4.04 -17.72 -51.18
N GLU A 76 3.28 -16.64 -51.52
CA GLU A 76 3.78 -15.56 -52.38
C GLU A 76 4.55 -14.48 -51.61
N ASP A 77 5.45 -13.77 -52.28
CA ASP A 77 6.27 -12.70 -51.77
C ASP A 77 5.41 -11.46 -51.41
N LEU A 78 5.65 -10.88 -50.24
CA LEU A 78 4.89 -9.76 -49.70
C LEU A 78 5.73 -8.48 -49.64
N SER A 79 6.39 -8.11 -50.74
CA SER A 79 7.26 -6.93 -50.83
C SER A 79 6.59 -5.64 -50.34
N ASP A 80 5.28 -5.46 -50.61
CA ASP A 80 4.51 -4.30 -50.16
C ASP A 80 4.35 -4.23 -48.62
N TYR A 81 4.46 -5.36 -47.94
CA TYR A 81 4.43 -5.38 -46.50
C TYR A 81 5.75 -4.93 -45.86
N VAL A 82 6.85 -5.07 -46.56
CA VAL A 82 8.16 -4.53 -46.16
C VAL A 82 8.14 -3.02 -46.13
N GLU A 83 7.38 -2.39 -47.03
CA GLU A 83 7.20 -0.95 -47.11
C GLU A 83 6.40 -0.42 -45.89
N ASN A 84 5.33 -1.11 -45.50
CA ASN A 84 4.59 -0.80 -44.27
C ASN A 84 5.47 -0.98 -43.00
N ALA A 85 6.32 -1.98 -42.97
CA ALA A 85 7.30 -2.19 -41.93
C ALA A 85 8.23 -1.00 -41.75
N ARG A 86 8.67 -0.38 -42.86
CA ARG A 86 9.49 0.83 -42.84
C ARG A 86 8.73 1.99 -42.22
N LYS A 87 7.49 2.19 -42.63
CA LYS A 87 6.58 3.22 -42.11
C LYS A 87 6.33 3.07 -40.61
N TYR A 88 6.20 1.86 -40.09
CA TYR A 88 6.05 1.60 -38.64
C TYR A 88 7.33 1.90 -37.85
N ARG A 89 8.52 1.66 -38.43
CA ARG A 89 9.79 2.05 -37.83
C ARG A 89 9.90 3.58 -37.70
N GLU A 90 9.53 4.31 -38.74
CA GLU A 90 9.53 5.78 -38.71
C GLU A 90 8.54 6.32 -37.65
N GLN A 91 7.37 5.69 -37.48
CA GLN A 91 6.40 6.08 -36.45
C GLN A 91 6.86 5.71 -35.03
N ALA A 92 7.75 4.74 -34.89
CA ALA A 92 8.29 4.28 -33.60
C ALA A 92 9.61 4.98 -33.21
N GLU A 93 10.11 5.95 -34.00
CA GLU A 93 11.39 6.64 -33.73
C GLU A 93 11.49 7.23 -32.34
N ASN A 94 10.37 7.64 -31.74
CA ASN A 94 10.32 8.24 -30.41
C ASN A 94 10.05 7.21 -29.29
N ASP A 95 10.01 5.92 -29.59
CA ASP A 95 9.84 4.82 -28.63
C ASP A 95 10.97 3.79 -28.82
N PRO A 96 12.09 3.93 -28.07
CA PRO A 96 13.25 3.06 -28.25
C PRO A 96 12.97 1.58 -28.04
N GLU A 97 12.06 1.23 -27.13
CA GLU A 97 11.72 -0.17 -26.83
C GLU A 97 10.88 -0.77 -27.97
N LEU A 98 9.91 -0.02 -28.48
CA LEU A 98 9.12 -0.42 -29.64
C LEU A 98 10.01 -0.57 -30.88
N LEU A 99 10.90 0.39 -31.12
CA LEU A 99 11.82 0.36 -32.25
C LEU A 99 12.76 -0.85 -32.20
N LYS A 100 13.29 -1.18 -31.01
CA LYS A 100 14.14 -2.36 -30.79
C LYS A 100 13.38 -3.63 -31.14
N ARG A 101 12.17 -3.82 -30.63
CA ARG A 101 11.32 -5.00 -30.90
C ARG A 101 10.95 -5.16 -32.35
N LEU A 102 10.59 -4.06 -33.02
CA LEU A 102 10.34 -4.06 -34.47
C LEU A 102 11.60 -4.47 -35.26
N ASN A 103 12.78 -3.95 -34.90
CA ASN A 103 14.02 -4.28 -35.56
C ASN A 103 14.40 -5.77 -35.38
N GLU A 104 14.22 -6.33 -34.18
CA GLU A 104 14.44 -7.76 -33.92
C GLU A 104 13.54 -8.66 -34.78
N GLN A 105 12.26 -8.30 -34.91
CA GLN A 105 11.29 -9.03 -35.74
C GLN A 105 11.56 -8.91 -37.25
N TYR A 106 11.89 -7.72 -37.73
CA TYR A 106 12.13 -7.50 -39.17
C TYR A 106 13.49 -8.01 -39.65
N SER A 107 14.49 -8.11 -38.78
CA SER A 107 15.78 -8.72 -39.16
C SER A 107 15.69 -10.23 -39.35
N ALA A 108 14.67 -10.87 -38.76
CA ALA A 108 14.44 -12.31 -38.85
C ALA A 108 13.41 -12.69 -39.93
N ALA A 109 12.68 -11.73 -40.51
CA ALA A 109 11.57 -12.02 -41.40
C ALA A 109 12.03 -12.37 -42.83
N ARG A 110 11.90 -13.62 -43.17
CA ARG A 110 11.64 -14.01 -44.56
C ARG A 110 10.20 -13.63 -44.88
N ALA A 111 9.98 -12.95 -45.99
CA ALA A 111 8.68 -12.33 -46.34
C ALA A 111 7.59 -13.37 -46.65
N ILE A 112 7.19 -14.14 -45.67
CA ILE A 112 6.02 -14.99 -45.73
C ILE A 112 4.84 -14.30 -45.01
N ARG A 113 3.65 -14.52 -45.48
CA ARG A 113 2.39 -13.91 -45.04
C ARG A 113 2.16 -13.91 -43.55
N ILE A 114 2.44 -15.04 -42.87
CA ILE A 114 2.28 -15.17 -41.40
C ILE A 114 3.26 -14.26 -40.67
N GLU A 115 4.47 -14.12 -41.16
CA GLU A 115 5.48 -13.25 -40.60
C GLU A 115 5.11 -11.77 -40.73
N ALA A 116 4.54 -11.37 -41.86
CA ALA A 116 4.04 -10.02 -42.09
C ALA A 116 2.89 -9.65 -41.12
N LEU A 117 1.91 -10.54 -40.95
CA LEU A 117 0.82 -10.37 -40.00
C LEU A 117 1.30 -10.39 -38.55
N HIS A 118 2.31 -11.18 -38.25
CA HIS A 118 2.95 -11.19 -36.94
C HIS A 118 3.67 -9.86 -36.66
N ALA A 119 4.39 -9.30 -37.64
CA ALA A 119 5.02 -7.99 -37.51
C ALA A 119 4.00 -6.88 -37.22
N GLU A 120 2.83 -6.89 -37.87
CA GLU A 120 1.73 -5.98 -37.56
C GLU A 120 1.21 -6.19 -36.13
N ALA A 121 1.04 -7.43 -35.68
CA ALA A 121 0.63 -7.74 -34.32
C ALA A 121 1.65 -7.25 -33.29
N VAL A 122 2.97 -7.44 -33.51
CA VAL A 122 4.05 -6.91 -32.66
C VAL A 122 3.99 -5.38 -32.60
N TYR A 123 3.83 -4.72 -33.74
CA TYR A 123 3.70 -3.27 -33.77
C TYR A 123 2.51 -2.78 -32.93
N ARG A 124 1.31 -3.36 -33.13
CA ARG A 124 0.10 -2.98 -32.37
C ARG A 124 0.22 -3.28 -30.89
N ALA A 125 0.84 -4.40 -30.54
CA ALA A 125 1.12 -4.76 -29.15
C ALA A 125 2.12 -3.77 -28.50
N GLY A 126 3.15 -3.35 -29.24
CA GLY A 126 4.11 -2.36 -28.77
C GLY A 126 3.50 -0.96 -28.59
N VAL A 127 2.68 -0.51 -29.55
CA VAL A 127 1.91 0.76 -29.42
C VAL A 127 0.99 0.71 -28.19
N LEU A 128 0.37 -0.45 -27.94
CA LEU A 128 -0.46 -0.68 -26.77
C LEU A 128 0.36 -0.56 -25.49
N ALA A 129 1.54 -1.21 -25.41
CA ALA A 129 2.42 -1.14 -24.24
C ALA A 129 2.87 0.30 -23.96
N GLY A 130 3.35 1.03 -24.98
CA GLY A 130 3.78 2.42 -24.85
C GLY A 130 2.66 3.36 -24.39
N ALA A 131 1.44 3.18 -24.89
CA ALA A 131 0.28 3.96 -24.45
C ALA A 131 -0.08 3.68 -22.99
N LEU A 132 -0.04 2.42 -22.58
CA LEU A 132 -0.40 2.01 -21.22
C LEU A 132 0.69 2.33 -20.19
N HIS A 133 1.96 2.35 -20.58
CA HIS A 133 3.07 2.58 -19.65
C HIS A 133 2.91 3.87 -18.85
N LYS A 134 2.63 4.99 -19.54
CA LYS A 134 2.46 6.30 -18.88
C LYS A 134 1.23 6.34 -17.97
N SER A 135 0.11 5.79 -18.45
CA SER A 135 -1.13 5.73 -17.66
C SER A 135 -0.95 4.85 -16.42
N PHE A 136 -0.22 3.74 -16.57
CA PHE A 136 0.05 2.80 -15.50
C PHE A 136 0.98 3.40 -14.44
N GLU A 137 2.08 4.02 -14.85
CA GLU A 137 3.00 4.73 -13.95
C GLU A 137 2.28 5.81 -13.14
N LYS A 138 1.46 6.63 -13.80
CA LYS A 138 0.66 7.66 -13.14
C LYS A 138 -0.31 7.06 -12.12
N TYR A 139 -1.03 6.01 -12.51
CA TYR A 139 -1.95 5.30 -11.61
C TYR A 139 -1.23 4.77 -10.37
N LEU A 140 -0.09 4.08 -10.54
CA LEU A 140 0.68 3.54 -9.43
C LEU A 140 1.21 4.64 -8.51
N TYR A 141 1.62 5.78 -9.08
CA TYR A 141 2.05 6.94 -8.30
C TYR A 141 0.91 7.52 -7.46
N ASP A 142 -0.27 7.71 -8.06
CA ASP A 142 -1.46 8.26 -7.38
C ASP A 142 -1.87 7.37 -6.18
N VAL A 143 -1.91 6.05 -6.35
CA VAL A 143 -2.29 5.13 -5.27
C VAL A 143 -1.23 5.04 -4.18
N ALA A 144 0.06 5.07 -4.55
CA ALA A 144 1.17 5.09 -3.59
C ALA A 144 1.16 6.36 -2.73
N GLU A 145 1.00 7.52 -3.37
CA GLU A 145 0.93 8.82 -2.69
C GLU A 145 -0.26 8.88 -1.73
N TYR A 146 -1.43 8.43 -2.19
CA TYR A 146 -2.62 8.39 -1.35
C TYR A 146 -2.43 7.49 -0.13
N ALA A 147 -1.93 6.27 -0.32
CA ALA A 147 -1.66 5.32 0.78
C ALA A 147 -0.66 5.89 1.79
N TYR A 148 0.43 6.47 1.32
CA TYR A 148 1.44 7.12 2.16
C TYR A 148 0.86 8.26 3.00
N LYS A 149 0.04 9.13 2.39
CA LYS A 149 -0.63 10.23 3.11
C LYS A 149 -1.61 9.70 4.14
N LYS A 150 -2.38 8.69 3.80
CA LYS A 150 -3.36 8.06 4.70
C LYS A 150 -2.70 7.32 5.86
N ALA A 151 -1.60 6.63 5.65
CA ALA A 151 -0.84 5.95 6.70
C ALA A 151 -0.37 6.88 7.83
N SER A 152 -0.33 8.21 7.60
CA SER A 152 0.05 9.21 8.60
C SER A 152 -1.10 10.07 9.12
N GLY A 153 -2.33 9.68 8.89
CA GLY A 153 -3.50 10.48 9.30
C GLY A 153 -3.87 11.63 8.36
N GLY A 154 -3.43 11.57 7.09
CA GLY A 154 -3.86 12.49 6.03
C GLY A 154 -3.11 13.80 5.91
N ARG A 155 -2.16 14.12 6.80
CA ARG A 155 -1.32 15.33 6.76
C ARG A 155 0.15 14.98 6.53
N ALA A 156 0.46 14.26 5.47
CA ALA A 156 1.83 14.14 5.02
C ALA A 156 2.26 15.45 4.35
N GLY A 157 3.41 15.96 4.69
CA GLY A 157 4.08 17.03 3.94
C GLY A 157 4.41 16.59 2.51
N ALA A 158 5.09 17.45 1.76
CA ALA A 158 5.50 17.14 0.39
C ALA A 158 6.15 15.77 0.28
N VAL A 159 5.69 14.99 -0.68
CA VAL A 159 6.19 13.64 -0.95
C VAL A 159 7.51 13.76 -1.72
N ASN A 160 8.55 13.09 -1.26
CA ASN A 160 9.80 12.98 -2.00
C ASN A 160 9.59 12.10 -3.24
N ARG A 161 9.44 12.71 -4.40
CA ARG A 161 9.14 12.04 -5.68
C ARG A 161 10.15 10.94 -6.05
N PRO A 162 11.47 11.17 -5.98
CA PRO A 162 12.47 10.12 -6.26
C PRO A 162 12.30 8.88 -5.37
N ALA A 163 11.97 9.06 -4.10
CA ALA A 163 11.75 7.95 -3.17
C ALA A 163 10.50 7.13 -3.49
N PHE A 164 9.51 7.71 -4.18
CA PHE A 164 8.33 7.00 -4.67
C PHE A 164 8.60 6.27 -5.98
N GLU A 165 9.40 6.87 -6.87
CA GLU A 165 9.83 6.20 -8.09
C GLU A 165 10.59 4.91 -7.78
N GLU A 166 11.43 4.90 -6.74
CA GLU A 166 12.09 3.70 -6.26
C GLU A 166 11.06 2.63 -5.83
N VAL A 167 10.05 3.00 -5.03
CA VAL A 167 8.99 2.09 -4.58
C VAL A 167 8.21 1.50 -5.76
N ILE A 168 7.90 2.33 -6.76
CA ILE A 168 7.14 1.93 -7.96
C ILE A 168 7.99 1.00 -8.86
N LYS A 169 9.27 1.27 -9.03
CA LYS A 169 10.19 0.48 -9.86
C LYS A 169 10.68 -0.79 -9.18
N THR A 170 10.47 -0.95 -7.87
CA THR A 170 10.91 -2.15 -7.14
C THR A 170 10.21 -3.41 -7.68
N PRO A 171 10.93 -4.44 -8.10
CA PRO A 171 10.34 -5.65 -8.65
C PRO A 171 9.40 -6.36 -7.67
N PHE A 172 8.35 -6.97 -8.23
CA PHE A 172 7.54 -7.97 -7.57
C PHE A 172 7.63 -9.28 -8.39
N ASN A 173 7.93 -10.40 -7.74
CA ASN A 173 8.20 -11.67 -8.42
C ASN A 173 9.29 -11.59 -9.52
N GLY A 174 10.36 -10.83 -9.25
CA GLY A 174 11.52 -10.73 -10.14
C GLY A 174 11.36 -9.79 -11.34
N ARG A 175 10.20 -9.16 -11.51
CA ARG A 175 9.94 -8.19 -12.60
C ARG A 175 9.22 -6.95 -12.06
N ASN A 176 9.58 -5.78 -12.57
CA ASN A 176 8.83 -4.56 -12.30
C ASN A 176 7.58 -4.46 -13.22
N TYR A 177 6.69 -3.51 -12.94
CA TYR A 177 5.44 -3.34 -13.68
C TYR A 177 5.65 -3.12 -15.18
N SER A 178 6.70 -2.41 -15.57
CA SER A 178 7.02 -2.14 -16.97
C SER A 178 7.41 -3.42 -17.71
N GLU A 179 8.32 -4.22 -17.13
CA GLU A 179 8.74 -5.51 -17.68
C GLU A 179 7.58 -6.50 -17.80
N GLN A 180 6.66 -6.48 -16.82
CA GLN A 180 5.46 -7.31 -16.86
C GLN A 180 4.48 -6.85 -17.93
N LEU A 181 4.31 -5.53 -18.11
CA LEU A 181 3.44 -4.95 -19.14
C LEU A 181 3.95 -5.32 -20.55
N TRP A 182 5.25 -5.14 -20.81
CA TRP A 182 5.87 -5.54 -22.08
C TRP A 182 5.78 -7.05 -22.30
N GLY A 183 6.05 -7.88 -21.30
CA GLY A 183 5.89 -9.32 -21.39
C GLY A 183 4.47 -9.77 -21.67
N ASN A 184 3.46 -9.05 -21.18
CA ASN A 184 2.05 -9.32 -21.51
C ASN A 184 1.74 -9.00 -22.98
N THR A 185 2.30 -7.93 -23.54
CA THR A 185 2.11 -7.56 -24.96
C THR A 185 2.88 -8.47 -25.90
N ASP A 186 4.05 -8.95 -25.52
CA ASP A 186 4.78 -9.99 -26.27
C ASP A 186 3.96 -11.29 -26.32
N THR A 187 3.41 -11.71 -25.19
CA THR A 187 2.53 -12.88 -25.13
C THR A 187 1.30 -12.70 -26.02
N LEU A 188 0.74 -11.50 -26.11
CA LEU A 188 -0.35 -11.18 -27.02
C LEU A 188 0.09 -11.34 -28.48
N ALA A 189 1.24 -10.79 -28.87
CA ALA A 189 1.76 -10.90 -30.24
C ALA A 189 1.99 -12.36 -30.63
N ASP A 190 2.57 -13.17 -29.74
CA ASP A 190 2.79 -14.61 -29.96
C ASP A 190 1.46 -15.39 -30.08
N SER A 191 0.49 -15.07 -29.24
CA SER A 191 -0.85 -15.67 -29.31
C SER A 191 -1.53 -15.35 -30.64
N LEU A 192 -1.43 -14.11 -31.11
CA LEU A 192 -1.95 -13.69 -32.41
C LEU A 192 -1.26 -14.43 -33.57
N LYS A 193 0.06 -14.65 -33.49
CA LYS A 193 0.79 -15.49 -34.47
C LYS A 193 0.21 -16.90 -34.56
N LYS A 194 -0.11 -17.52 -33.41
CA LYS A 194 -0.77 -18.83 -33.35
C LYS A 194 -2.17 -18.78 -33.97
N VAL A 195 -2.95 -17.75 -33.66
CA VAL A 195 -4.28 -17.54 -34.25
C VAL A 195 -4.18 -17.45 -35.77
N PHE A 196 -3.25 -16.66 -36.32
CA PHE A 196 -3.06 -16.54 -37.75
C PHE A 196 -2.75 -17.89 -38.41
N ARG A 197 -1.81 -18.68 -37.82
CA ARG A 197 -1.50 -20.02 -38.31
C ARG A 197 -2.73 -20.93 -38.32
N GLN A 198 -3.51 -20.96 -37.26
CA GLN A 198 -4.70 -21.81 -37.15
C GLN A 198 -5.78 -21.42 -38.14
N VAL A 199 -6.06 -20.11 -38.27
CA VAL A 199 -7.03 -19.56 -39.23
C VAL A 199 -6.65 -19.94 -40.64
N PHE A 200 -5.38 -19.85 -41.04
CA PHE A 200 -4.91 -20.22 -42.36
C PHE A 200 -4.97 -21.72 -42.63
N ILE A 201 -4.67 -22.57 -41.62
CA ILE A 201 -4.77 -24.02 -41.76
C ILE A 201 -6.24 -24.45 -41.94
N ARG A 202 -7.17 -23.87 -41.17
CA ARG A 202 -8.60 -24.19 -41.20
C ARG A 202 -9.32 -23.58 -42.41
N GLY A 203 -8.78 -22.48 -42.95
CA GLY A 203 -9.46 -21.71 -43.99
C GLY A 203 -10.64 -20.88 -43.45
N ASP A 204 -10.54 -20.43 -42.20
CA ASP A 204 -11.58 -19.65 -41.53
C ASP A 204 -11.89 -18.35 -42.27
N SER A 205 -13.12 -17.89 -42.12
CA SER A 205 -13.57 -16.61 -42.70
C SER A 205 -12.92 -15.41 -41.98
N PRO A 206 -12.90 -14.22 -42.62
CA PRO A 206 -12.45 -12.99 -41.98
C PRO A 206 -13.18 -12.66 -40.70
N HIS A 207 -14.48 -13.02 -40.63
CA HIS A 207 -15.30 -12.80 -39.45
C HIS A 207 -14.86 -13.68 -38.27
N GLU A 208 -14.53 -14.93 -38.53
CA GLU A 208 -13.99 -15.86 -37.56
C GLU A 208 -12.59 -15.41 -37.06
N MET A 209 -11.72 -14.99 -37.97
CA MET A 209 -10.42 -14.41 -37.63
C MET A 209 -10.59 -13.18 -36.75
N ALA A 210 -11.47 -12.28 -37.06
CA ALA A 210 -11.74 -11.08 -36.24
C ALA A 210 -12.26 -11.44 -34.85
N ARG A 211 -13.05 -12.52 -34.72
CA ARG A 211 -13.53 -13.02 -33.44
C ARG A 211 -12.38 -13.56 -32.57
N GLU A 212 -11.48 -14.37 -33.15
CA GLU A 212 -10.33 -14.90 -32.43
C GLU A 212 -9.34 -13.79 -32.01
N ILE A 213 -9.09 -12.81 -32.88
CA ILE A 213 -8.28 -11.63 -32.54
C ILE A 213 -8.87 -10.90 -31.33
N ARG A 214 -10.17 -10.60 -31.33
CA ARG A 214 -10.83 -9.95 -30.17
C ARG A 214 -10.67 -10.76 -28.88
N LYS A 215 -10.77 -12.07 -28.97
CA LYS A 215 -10.59 -12.97 -27.82
C LYS A 215 -9.19 -12.85 -27.22
N GLU A 216 -8.13 -12.88 -28.03
CA GLU A 216 -6.74 -12.73 -27.54
C GLU A 216 -6.50 -11.35 -26.89
N PHE A 217 -7.03 -10.27 -27.48
CA PHE A 217 -6.95 -8.94 -26.88
C PHE A 217 -7.71 -8.87 -25.53
N ASN A 218 -8.85 -9.53 -25.38
CA ASN A 218 -9.58 -9.60 -24.13
C ASN A 218 -8.81 -10.39 -23.05
N VAL A 219 -8.16 -11.48 -23.43
CA VAL A 219 -7.29 -12.26 -22.52
C VAL A 219 -6.12 -11.41 -22.06
N ALA A 220 -5.44 -10.71 -22.96
CA ALA A 220 -4.32 -9.83 -22.63
C ALA A 220 -4.76 -8.66 -21.73
N ARG A 221 -5.94 -8.07 -21.99
CA ARG A 221 -6.53 -7.06 -21.12
C ARG A 221 -6.77 -7.58 -19.71
N SER A 222 -7.40 -8.74 -19.58
CA SER A 222 -7.66 -9.35 -18.25
C SER A 222 -6.39 -9.63 -17.47
N ARG A 223 -5.30 -10.04 -18.15
CA ARG A 223 -3.97 -10.18 -17.53
C ARG A 223 -3.43 -8.83 -17.06
N ALA A 224 -3.56 -7.78 -17.87
CA ALA A 224 -3.14 -6.43 -17.49
C ALA A 224 -3.92 -5.90 -16.29
N GLU A 225 -5.24 -6.12 -16.21
CA GLU A 225 -6.06 -5.76 -15.03
C GLU A 225 -5.58 -6.47 -13.76
N THR A 226 -5.26 -7.77 -13.87
CA THR A 226 -4.71 -8.56 -12.76
C THR A 226 -3.36 -8.01 -12.31
N LEU A 227 -2.50 -7.65 -13.26
CA LEU A 227 -1.20 -7.06 -13.00
C LEU A 227 -1.32 -5.74 -12.23
N VAL A 228 -2.17 -4.83 -12.74
CA VAL A 228 -2.43 -3.52 -12.11
C VAL A 228 -2.83 -3.66 -10.65
N ARG A 229 -3.82 -4.51 -10.36
CA ARG A 229 -4.29 -4.73 -8.99
C ARG A 229 -3.23 -5.31 -8.07
N THR A 230 -2.45 -6.23 -8.58
CA THR A 230 -1.40 -6.89 -7.79
C THR A 230 -0.26 -5.92 -7.48
N ASP A 231 0.21 -5.18 -8.48
CA ASP A 231 1.27 -4.20 -8.32
C ASP A 231 0.82 -3.02 -7.46
N ALA A 232 -0.42 -2.53 -7.62
CA ALA A 232 -0.99 -1.51 -6.75
C ALA A 232 -0.95 -1.94 -5.29
N THR A 233 -1.36 -3.18 -4.97
CA THR A 233 -1.30 -3.71 -3.61
C THR A 233 0.13 -3.77 -3.06
N ALA A 234 1.10 -4.22 -3.86
CA ALA A 234 2.51 -4.24 -3.47
C ALA A 234 3.04 -2.82 -3.16
N ILE A 235 2.73 -1.88 -4.04
CA ILE A 235 3.20 -0.49 -3.94
C ILE A 235 2.54 0.23 -2.77
N ILE A 236 1.24 0.05 -2.54
CA ILE A 236 0.51 0.60 -1.40
C ILE A 236 1.17 0.15 -0.09
N ASN A 237 1.44 -1.15 0.04
CA ASN A 237 2.03 -1.69 1.26
C ASN A 237 3.48 -1.22 1.45
N ARG A 238 4.30 -1.14 0.39
CA ARG A 238 5.64 -0.56 0.47
C ARG A 238 5.62 0.92 0.87
N ALA A 239 4.72 1.70 0.30
CA ALA A 239 4.53 3.11 0.65
C ALA A 239 4.12 3.27 2.12
N THR A 240 3.23 2.39 2.61
CA THR A 240 2.78 2.36 4.00
C THR A 240 3.92 1.99 4.95
N ILE A 241 4.71 0.94 4.65
CA ILE A 241 5.91 0.56 5.42
C ILE A 241 6.90 1.74 5.50
N LYS A 242 7.18 2.40 4.37
CA LYS A 242 8.08 3.55 4.33
C LYS A 242 7.58 4.68 5.24
N ARG A 243 6.27 4.85 5.31
CA ARG A 243 5.66 5.84 6.21
C ARG A 243 5.77 5.41 7.66
N TYR A 244 5.47 4.16 7.99
CA TYR A 244 5.57 3.65 9.36
C TYR A 244 7.01 3.73 9.90
N LYS A 245 8.01 3.36 9.09
CA LYS A 245 9.43 3.53 9.45
C LYS A 245 9.77 5.00 9.75
N ARG A 246 9.26 5.95 8.96
CA ARG A 246 9.47 7.39 9.19
C ARG A 246 8.81 7.89 10.48
N GLU A 247 7.71 7.27 10.90
CA GLU A 247 7.03 7.59 12.17
C GLU A 247 7.65 6.87 13.38
N GLY A 248 8.70 6.06 13.19
CA GLY A 248 9.39 5.35 14.26
C GLY A 248 8.65 4.11 14.77
N LEU A 249 7.65 3.62 14.03
CA LEU A 249 6.95 2.39 14.35
C LEU A 249 7.86 1.18 14.11
N LYS A 250 7.69 0.11 14.88
CA LYS A 250 8.55 -1.08 14.84
C LYS A 250 7.84 -2.32 14.32
N TYR A 251 6.53 -2.43 14.53
CA TYR A 251 5.75 -3.62 14.25
C TYR A 251 4.53 -3.34 13.39
N TYR A 252 4.01 -4.38 12.75
CA TYR A 252 2.77 -4.34 11.99
C TYR A 252 2.07 -5.70 12.00
N ARG A 253 0.76 -5.67 11.78
CA ARG A 253 -0.09 -6.85 11.50
C ARG A 253 -0.66 -6.76 10.10
N ILE A 254 -1.07 -7.90 9.56
CA ILE A 254 -1.72 -7.95 8.26
C ILE A 254 -3.21 -7.77 8.44
N LEU A 255 -3.76 -6.78 7.76
CA LEU A 255 -5.19 -6.53 7.71
C LEU A 255 -5.77 -7.11 6.43
N VAL A 256 -6.67 -8.09 6.56
CA VAL A 256 -7.33 -8.77 5.45
C VAL A 256 -8.77 -8.30 5.33
N VAL A 257 -9.16 -7.86 4.14
CA VAL A 257 -10.57 -7.60 3.82
C VAL A 257 -11.27 -8.95 3.58
N LEU A 258 -12.10 -9.36 4.52
CA LEU A 258 -12.83 -10.63 4.45
C LEU A 258 -14.17 -10.45 3.73
N ASP A 259 -14.24 -10.99 2.52
CA ASP A 259 -15.47 -11.05 1.70
C ASP A 259 -15.53 -12.38 0.90
N ASN A 260 -16.49 -12.47 -0.04
CA ASN A 260 -16.66 -13.64 -0.90
C ASN A 260 -15.51 -13.85 -1.91
N ARG A 261 -14.68 -12.83 -2.16
CA ARG A 261 -13.51 -12.88 -3.05
C ARG A 261 -12.21 -13.21 -2.31
N THR A 262 -12.24 -13.29 -0.98
CA THR A 262 -11.04 -13.55 -0.17
C THR A 262 -10.60 -14.99 -0.31
N THR A 263 -9.34 -15.18 -0.74
CA THR A 263 -8.73 -16.51 -0.92
C THR A 263 -8.48 -17.23 0.40
N GLN A 264 -8.29 -18.54 0.34
CA GLN A 264 -7.93 -19.35 1.52
C GLN A 264 -6.61 -18.91 2.15
N ILE A 265 -5.63 -18.46 1.33
CA ILE A 265 -4.35 -17.93 1.79
C ILE A 265 -4.58 -16.74 2.74
N CYS A 266 -5.32 -15.73 2.27
CA CYS A 266 -5.60 -14.55 3.09
C CYS A 266 -6.50 -14.86 4.30
N ARG A 267 -7.45 -15.80 4.18
CA ARG A 267 -8.26 -16.24 5.34
C ARG A 267 -7.42 -16.88 6.43
N ARG A 268 -6.44 -17.72 6.07
CA ARG A 268 -5.48 -18.30 7.02
C ARG A 268 -4.64 -17.24 7.69
N ILE A 269 -4.07 -16.30 6.93
CA ILE A 269 -3.28 -15.19 7.47
C ILE A 269 -4.09 -14.35 8.46
N ALA A 270 -5.36 -14.07 8.14
CA ALA A 270 -6.27 -13.36 9.05
C ALA A 270 -6.56 -14.13 10.35
N GLN A 271 -6.55 -15.48 10.30
CA GLN A 271 -6.75 -16.31 11.49
C GLN A 271 -5.50 -16.41 12.36
N GLU A 272 -4.31 -16.42 11.74
CA GLU A 272 -3.03 -16.44 12.45
C GLU A 272 -2.77 -15.15 13.22
N ASP A 273 -3.27 -14.01 12.74
CA ASP A 273 -3.18 -12.67 13.35
C ASP A 273 -1.77 -12.38 13.92
N LYS A 274 -0.77 -12.65 13.10
CA LYS A 274 0.64 -12.65 13.52
C LYS A 274 1.22 -11.23 13.50
N LEU A 275 2.05 -10.93 14.50
CA LEU A 275 2.85 -9.73 14.59
C LEU A 275 4.16 -9.88 13.81
N TYR A 276 4.54 -8.83 13.06
CA TYR A 276 5.75 -8.78 12.26
C TYR A 276 6.55 -7.52 12.55
N LYS A 277 7.88 -7.59 12.48
CA LYS A 277 8.75 -6.42 12.53
C LYS A 277 8.75 -5.68 11.19
N LEU A 278 8.75 -4.34 11.24
CA LEU A 278 8.81 -3.51 10.03
C LEU A 278 10.13 -3.64 9.26
N GLU A 279 11.22 -3.96 9.94
CA GLU A 279 12.52 -4.20 9.32
C GLU A 279 12.54 -5.47 8.45
N ASP A 280 11.79 -6.50 8.85
CA ASP A 280 11.70 -7.80 8.19
C ASP A 280 10.62 -7.85 7.09
N ALA A 281 9.97 -6.71 6.78
CA ALA A 281 8.86 -6.67 5.83
C ALA A 281 9.29 -7.05 4.42
N GLN A 282 8.74 -8.15 3.92
CA GLN A 282 9.02 -8.70 2.61
C GLN A 282 7.73 -9.05 1.86
N VAL A 283 7.53 -8.43 0.69
CA VAL A 283 6.36 -8.65 -0.16
C VAL A 283 6.26 -10.11 -0.57
N GLY A 284 5.07 -10.68 -0.45
CA GLY A 284 4.78 -12.06 -0.80
C GLY A 284 5.11 -13.08 0.30
N VAL A 285 5.85 -12.69 1.33
CA VAL A 285 6.25 -13.56 2.46
C VAL A 285 5.47 -13.21 3.71
N ASN A 286 5.67 -12.03 4.25
CA ASN A 286 5.00 -11.52 5.45
C ASN A 286 4.28 -10.17 5.21
N MET A 287 4.31 -9.64 3.99
CA MET A 287 3.63 -8.42 3.57
C MET A 287 2.87 -8.64 2.26
N PRO A 288 1.61 -8.15 2.12
CA PRO A 288 0.85 -8.30 0.89
C PRO A 288 1.52 -7.61 -0.33
N PRO A 289 1.22 -8.08 -1.57
CA PRO A 289 0.27 -9.14 -1.94
C PRO A 289 0.84 -10.56 -1.77
N PHE A 290 -0.01 -11.51 -1.37
CA PHE A 290 0.34 -12.93 -1.22
C PHE A 290 -0.06 -13.78 -2.44
N HIS A 291 -0.88 -13.24 -3.31
CA HIS A 291 -1.38 -13.85 -4.54
C HIS A 291 -1.85 -12.76 -5.51
N TYR A 292 -2.12 -13.11 -6.76
CA TYR A 292 -2.70 -12.19 -7.72
C TYR A 292 -4.06 -11.65 -7.27
N ASN A 293 -4.32 -10.36 -7.54
CA ASN A 293 -5.53 -9.64 -7.09
C ASN A 293 -5.71 -9.61 -5.55
N CYS A 294 -4.63 -9.70 -4.78
CA CYS A 294 -4.68 -9.59 -3.33
C CYS A 294 -5.16 -8.19 -2.92
N ARG A 295 -6.06 -8.11 -1.91
CA ARG A 295 -6.60 -6.86 -1.36
C ARG A 295 -6.31 -6.71 0.13
N SER A 296 -5.27 -7.39 0.61
CA SER A 296 -4.80 -7.26 1.98
C SER A 296 -3.85 -6.07 2.09
N THR A 297 -3.82 -5.45 3.27
CA THR A 297 -2.89 -4.39 3.62
C THR A 297 -2.27 -4.64 4.99
N ILE A 298 -1.57 -3.67 5.50
CA ILE A 298 -0.94 -3.72 6.82
C ILE A 298 -1.50 -2.62 7.71
N MET A 299 -1.56 -2.89 9.00
CA MET A 299 -1.82 -1.90 10.04
C MET A 299 -0.64 -1.87 11.02
N PRO A 300 -0.30 -0.71 11.58
CA PRO A 300 0.79 -0.64 12.55
C PRO A 300 0.36 -1.29 13.86
N ASP A 301 1.34 -1.83 14.54
CA ASP A 301 1.18 -2.40 15.87
C ASP A 301 2.33 -1.92 16.75
N GLU A 302 2.09 -1.79 18.05
CA GLU A 302 3.08 -1.32 19.00
C GLU A 302 3.98 -2.46 19.52
N GLY A 303 3.62 -3.71 19.19
CA GLY A 303 4.23 -4.93 19.73
C GLY A 303 3.49 -5.49 20.93
N GLU A 304 3.70 -6.76 21.20
CA GLU A 304 3.27 -7.41 22.43
C GLU A 304 4.46 -7.43 23.39
N LEU A 305 4.23 -7.08 24.65
CA LEU A 305 5.15 -7.46 25.71
C LEU A 305 5.16 -8.99 25.78
N ASN A 306 6.33 -9.60 25.87
CA ASN A 306 6.43 -10.99 26.29
C ASN A 306 5.74 -11.13 27.64
N GLY A 307 5.02 -12.24 27.87
CA GLY A 307 4.38 -12.47 29.16
C GLY A 307 5.36 -12.34 30.34
N GLU A 308 6.62 -12.73 30.13
CA GLU A 308 7.72 -12.59 31.10
C GLU A 308 8.08 -11.11 31.37
N GLU A 309 8.15 -10.25 30.34
CA GLU A 309 8.37 -8.80 30.53
C GLU A 309 7.18 -8.13 31.22
N VAL A 310 5.95 -8.59 30.98
CA VAL A 310 4.75 -8.11 31.70
C VAL A 310 4.74 -8.58 33.14
N GLU A 311 5.11 -9.84 33.42
CA GLU A 311 5.22 -10.37 34.80
C GLU A 311 6.33 -9.67 35.57
N GLU A 312 7.53 -9.48 34.99
CA GLU A 312 8.64 -8.74 35.60
C GLU A 312 8.24 -7.28 35.89
N MET A 313 7.55 -6.61 34.96
CA MET A 313 7.00 -5.26 35.21
C MET A 313 5.88 -5.25 36.23
N LEU A 314 5.09 -6.32 36.37
CA LEU A 314 4.01 -6.43 37.33
C LEU A 314 4.56 -6.74 38.76
N GLU A 315 5.65 -7.46 38.88
CA GLU A 315 6.29 -7.79 40.16
C GLU A 315 7.02 -6.60 40.76
N ASP A 316 7.70 -5.78 39.94
CA ASP A 316 8.49 -4.62 40.41
C ASP A 316 7.63 -3.43 40.91
N VAL A 317 6.35 -3.35 40.45
CA VAL A 317 5.43 -2.25 40.78
C VAL A 317 4.54 -2.58 42.00
N SER A 318 4.60 -3.78 42.56
CA SER A 318 3.64 -4.22 43.59
C SER A 318 3.72 -3.45 44.93
N ASP A 319 4.74 -2.60 45.14
CA ASP A 319 5.01 -2.15 46.52
C ASP A 319 4.96 -0.62 46.80
N LYS A 320 4.84 0.31 45.88
CA LYS A 320 5.10 1.73 46.25
C LYS A 320 4.43 2.88 45.50
N THR A 321 3.29 2.78 44.86
CA THR A 321 2.69 4.02 44.30
C THR A 321 1.19 4.11 44.48
N GLU A 322 0.76 4.98 45.42
CA GLU A 322 -0.55 5.61 45.32
C GLU A 322 -0.55 6.54 44.09
N ALA A 323 -0.94 5.97 42.95
CA ALA A 323 -1.03 6.72 41.70
C ALA A 323 -2.21 7.69 41.78
N LEU A 324 -1.93 8.95 41.53
CA LEU A 324 -2.99 9.97 41.35
C LEU A 324 -3.70 9.80 40.04
N PHE A 325 -5.02 9.79 40.15
CA PHE A 325 -5.88 9.50 39.01
C PHE A 325 -6.25 10.75 38.22
N ARG A 326 -6.00 10.72 36.92
CA ARG A 326 -6.74 11.56 35.99
C ARG A 326 -8.17 11.05 35.87
N ASN A 327 -9.11 11.98 35.92
CA ASN A 327 -10.56 11.79 35.96
C ASN A 327 -11.04 10.51 35.24
N LYS A 328 -11.48 9.50 35.99
CA LYS A 328 -11.99 8.20 35.48
C LYS A 328 -13.41 8.31 34.89
N ASP A 329 -14.05 9.48 34.92
CA ASP A 329 -15.39 9.67 34.39
C ASP A 329 -15.35 9.52 32.87
N SER A 330 -15.74 8.36 32.37
CA SER A 330 -15.72 7.98 30.96
C SER A 330 -16.48 8.97 30.07
N ASN A 331 -17.50 9.65 30.61
CA ASN A 331 -18.33 10.60 29.89
C ASN A 331 -17.64 11.95 29.62
N LYS A 332 -16.55 12.26 30.31
CA LYS A 332 -15.79 13.52 30.17
C LYS A 332 -14.46 13.35 29.44
N ARG A 333 -14.00 12.13 29.24
CA ARG A 333 -12.75 11.88 28.51
C ARG A 333 -12.91 12.13 27.03
N ARG A 334 -11.98 12.86 26.42
CA ARG A 334 -11.89 13.09 24.97
C ARG A 334 -10.59 12.50 24.44
N PRO A 335 -10.61 11.23 24.03
CA PRO A 335 -9.42 10.59 23.49
C PRO A 335 -8.89 11.36 22.28
N ILE A 336 -7.57 11.46 22.18
CA ILE A 336 -6.94 11.99 20.96
C ILE A 336 -7.04 10.99 19.83
N ASN A 337 -7.06 11.47 18.60
CA ASN A 337 -6.96 10.56 17.45
C ASN A 337 -5.52 10.05 17.31
N ILE A 338 -5.39 8.82 16.83
CA ILE A 338 -4.12 8.10 16.69
C ILE A 338 -3.10 8.85 15.83
N ALA A 339 -3.55 9.57 14.79
CA ALA A 339 -2.65 10.37 13.97
C ALA A 339 -1.98 11.49 14.77
N ARG A 340 -2.70 12.10 15.71
CA ARG A 340 -2.14 13.11 16.61
C ARG A 340 -1.23 12.48 17.65
N GLN A 341 -1.61 11.35 18.21
CA GLN A 341 -0.78 10.58 19.13
C GLN A 341 0.54 10.20 18.45
N ASN A 342 0.52 9.63 17.27
CA ASN A 342 1.73 9.23 16.53
C ASN A 342 2.66 10.42 16.25
N ARG A 343 2.12 11.61 15.99
CA ARG A 343 2.95 12.82 15.83
C ARG A 343 3.61 13.25 17.14
N LEU A 344 2.90 13.21 18.25
CA LEU A 344 3.42 13.60 19.56
C LEU A 344 4.49 12.63 20.03
N THR A 345 4.33 11.34 19.78
CA THR A 345 5.20 10.27 20.25
C THR A 345 6.34 9.91 19.28
N ARG A 346 6.41 10.55 18.11
CA ARG A 346 7.39 10.24 17.07
C ARG A 346 8.82 10.28 17.57
N ASP A 347 9.22 11.41 18.14
CA ASP A 347 10.60 11.63 18.58
C ASP A 347 10.98 10.68 19.72
N PHE A 348 10.04 10.36 20.61
CA PHE A 348 10.21 9.35 21.65
C PHE A 348 10.50 7.97 21.04
N ARG A 349 9.67 7.52 20.07
CA ARG A 349 9.87 6.22 19.40
C ARG A 349 11.16 6.18 18.57
N GLN A 350 11.49 7.26 17.87
CA GLN A 350 12.73 7.32 17.07
C GLN A 350 13.98 7.22 17.95
N ASN A 351 13.91 7.66 19.21
CA ASN A 351 14.96 7.52 20.20
C ASN A 351 14.90 6.20 20.96
N GLY A 352 14.21 5.20 20.45
CA GLY A 352 14.13 3.86 21.01
C GLY A 352 13.06 3.67 22.09
N GLY A 353 12.17 4.66 22.27
CA GLY A 353 11.04 4.58 23.20
C GLY A 353 9.98 3.57 22.76
N VAL A 354 9.40 2.87 23.70
CA VAL A 354 8.33 1.88 23.52
C VAL A 354 7.07 2.37 24.24
N ILE A 355 5.92 2.25 23.56
CA ILE A 355 4.62 2.62 24.13
C ILE A 355 3.74 1.37 24.12
N PHE A 356 3.36 0.92 25.32
CA PHE A 356 2.41 -0.15 25.50
C PHE A 356 0.99 0.40 25.54
N GLN A 357 0.18 -0.05 24.58
CA GLN A 357 -1.20 0.40 24.42
C GLN A 357 -2.06 -0.78 23.99
N SER A 358 -2.58 -1.54 24.96
CA SER A 358 -3.34 -2.76 24.72
C SER A 358 -4.42 -2.93 25.79
N LEU A 359 -5.34 -3.91 25.58
CA LEU A 359 -6.34 -4.27 26.59
C LEU A 359 -5.69 -4.78 27.87
N VAL A 360 -4.52 -5.45 27.77
CA VAL A 360 -3.74 -5.88 28.93
C VAL A 360 -3.19 -4.66 29.66
N GLY A 361 -2.69 -3.67 28.92
CA GLY A 361 -2.27 -2.37 29.46
C GLY A 361 -3.43 -1.64 30.18
N ASP A 362 -4.65 -1.64 29.62
CA ASP A 362 -5.83 -1.07 30.27
C ASP A 362 -6.17 -1.78 31.58
N GLN A 363 -6.06 -3.12 31.63
CA GLN A 363 -6.28 -3.91 32.84
C GLN A 363 -5.22 -3.61 33.91
N TYR A 364 -3.96 -3.50 33.49
CA TYR A 364 -2.85 -3.12 34.37
C TYR A 364 -3.05 -1.71 34.94
N LEU A 365 -3.29 -0.70 34.10
CA LEU A 365 -3.57 0.67 34.55
C LEU A 365 -4.75 0.73 35.53
N LYS A 366 -5.78 -0.08 35.30
CA LYS A 366 -6.91 -0.21 36.20
C LYS A 366 -6.51 -0.82 37.54
N LYS A 367 -5.65 -1.86 37.54
CA LYS A 367 -5.18 -2.55 38.77
C LYS A 367 -4.37 -1.61 39.64
N ILE A 368 -3.44 -0.85 39.04
CA ILE A 368 -2.62 0.13 39.78
C ILE A 368 -3.33 1.46 39.99
N GLY A 369 -4.51 1.62 39.40
CA GLY A 369 -5.33 2.81 39.53
C GLY A 369 -4.82 4.03 38.78
N ALA A 370 -3.92 3.90 37.83
CA ALA A 370 -3.40 4.99 37.00
C ALA A 370 -4.22 5.23 35.72
N ALA A 371 -4.10 6.41 35.13
CA ALA A 371 -4.66 6.74 33.83
C ALA A 371 -3.69 6.44 32.69
N ALA A 372 -2.40 6.63 32.94
CA ALA A 372 -1.26 6.30 32.12
C ALA A 372 -0.05 6.16 33.06
N VAL A 373 1.05 5.58 32.61
CA VAL A 373 2.27 5.43 33.42
C VAL A 373 3.51 5.56 32.55
N ASN A 374 4.47 6.34 33.01
CA ASN A 374 5.84 6.28 32.54
C ASN A 374 6.65 5.36 33.47
N TYR A 375 7.23 4.32 32.90
CA TYR A 375 8.02 3.34 33.68
C TYR A 375 9.49 3.75 33.78
N ASN A 376 10.07 4.29 32.71
CA ASN A 376 11.42 4.80 32.63
C ASN A 376 11.63 5.71 31.41
N GLU A 377 12.88 6.08 31.08
CA GLU A 377 13.20 6.94 29.94
C GLU A 377 12.80 6.38 28.57
N LYS A 378 12.45 5.08 28.48
CA LYS A 378 12.13 4.38 27.23
C LYS A 378 10.78 3.71 27.20
N THR A 379 10.07 3.60 28.33
CA THR A 379 8.84 2.78 28.39
C THR A 379 7.67 3.57 28.94
N ILE A 380 6.60 3.66 28.17
CA ILE A 380 5.35 4.32 28.53
C ILE A 380 4.19 3.33 28.34
N ILE A 381 3.26 3.31 29.30
CA ILE A 381 1.99 2.56 29.20
C ILE A 381 0.86 3.57 29.06
N LEU A 382 0.16 3.53 27.94
CA LEU A 382 -1.01 4.36 27.68
C LEU A 382 -2.28 3.50 27.62
N PRO A 383 -3.44 4.06 28.00
CA PRO A 383 -4.71 3.37 27.76
C PRO A 383 -5.01 3.27 26.26
N THR A 384 -5.86 2.33 25.86
CA THR A 384 -6.28 2.17 24.45
C THR A 384 -6.91 3.42 23.87
N LYS A 385 -7.46 4.30 24.72
CA LYS A 385 -8.07 5.61 24.36
C LYS A 385 -7.46 6.74 25.19
N PRO A 386 -6.20 7.14 24.94
CA PRO A 386 -5.54 8.15 25.74
C PRO A 386 -6.08 9.55 25.45
N THR A 387 -6.06 10.41 26.44
CA THR A 387 -6.26 11.86 26.30
C THR A 387 -4.95 12.53 25.89
N ILE A 388 -5.03 13.80 25.45
CA ILE A 388 -3.82 14.53 25.06
C ILE A 388 -2.90 14.79 26.26
N SER A 389 -3.49 15.07 27.41
CA SER A 389 -2.73 15.32 28.64
C SER A 389 -1.99 14.09 29.09
N GLU A 390 -2.61 12.90 29.03
CA GLU A 390 -1.95 11.63 29.38
C GLU A 390 -0.72 11.37 28.50
N VAL A 391 -0.86 11.59 27.17
CA VAL A 391 0.29 11.39 26.26
C VAL A 391 1.42 12.40 26.53
N LEU A 392 1.09 13.67 26.72
CA LEU A 392 2.11 14.71 26.93
C LEU A 392 2.80 14.56 28.29
N GLU A 393 2.08 14.14 29.32
CA GLU A 393 2.59 13.92 30.66
C GLU A 393 3.62 12.81 30.68
N GLU A 394 3.27 11.66 30.12
CA GLU A 394 4.16 10.50 30.11
C GLU A 394 5.42 10.72 29.25
N LEU A 395 5.28 11.46 28.14
CA LEU A 395 6.43 11.88 27.33
C LEU A 395 7.36 12.83 28.12
N TYR A 396 6.80 13.72 28.93
CA TYR A 396 7.57 14.65 29.74
C TYR A 396 8.29 13.91 30.86
N HIS A 397 7.65 12.94 31.50
CA HIS A 397 8.30 12.07 32.48
C HIS A 397 9.47 11.28 31.87
N ALA A 398 9.30 10.74 30.65
CA ALA A 398 10.40 10.09 29.95
C ALA A 398 11.59 11.02 29.70
N GLU A 399 11.34 12.31 29.44
CA GLU A 399 12.36 13.32 29.30
C GLU A 399 13.02 13.64 30.66
N GLN A 400 12.25 13.71 31.73
CA GLN A 400 12.76 13.91 33.09
C GLN A 400 13.68 12.75 33.52
N TYR A 401 13.29 11.49 33.23
CA TYR A 401 14.14 10.32 33.47
C TYR A 401 15.44 10.39 32.69
N ARG A 402 15.36 10.70 31.39
CA ARG A 402 16.54 10.82 30.53
C ARG A 402 17.52 11.88 31.01
N ASN A 403 17.00 12.97 31.60
CA ASN A 403 17.80 14.07 32.10
C ASN A 403 18.25 13.88 33.56
N GLY A 404 17.98 12.72 34.17
CA GLY A 404 18.36 12.42 35.55
C GLY A 404 17.62 13.26 36.58
N LYS A 405 16.43 13.80 36.25
CA LYS A 405 15.62 14.60 37.17
C LYS A 405 14.74 13.78 38.08
N ILE A 406 14.56 12.50 37.80
CA ILE A 406 13.82 11.55 38.66
C ILE A 406 14.79 10.53 39.23
N ASP A 407 14.88 10.49 40.54
CA ASP A 407 15.47 9.34 41.25
C ASP A 407 14.32 8.36 41.60
N PRO A 408 14.31 7.14 41.00
CA PRO A 408 13.26 6.16 41.28
C PRO A 408 13.20 5.71 42.76
N ASN A 409 14.24 5.91 43.53
CA ASN A 409 14.32 5.53 44.93
C ASN A 409 13.99 6.69 45.90
N ASP A 410 13.88 7.93 45.40
CA ASP A 410 13.53 9.10 46.19
C ASP A 410 12.10 9.56 45.91
N TYR A 411 11.23 9.45 46.90
CA TYR A 411 9.83 9.86 46.81
C TYR A 411 9.68 11.37 46.62
N VAL A 412 10.54 12.18 47.25
CA VAL A 412 10.53 13.64 47.08
C VAL A 412 10.91 14.05 45.70
N SER A 413 11.86 13.35 45.07
CA SER A 413 12.22 13.52 43.66
C SER A 413 11.05 13.23 42.76
N LYS A 414 10.25 12.19 43.00
CA LYS A 414 9.04 11.86 42.28
C LYS A 414 7.97 12.96 42.40
N ILE A 415 7.70 13.46 43.61
CA ILE A 415 6.76 14.55 43.85
C ILE A 415 7.17 15.81 43.08
N LYS A 416 8.45 16.15 43.08
CA LYS A 416 8.96 17.30 42.32
C LYS A 416 8.78 17.12 40.80
N ALA A 417 9.02 15.91 40.32
CA ALA A 417 8.83 15.58 38.92
C ALA A 417 7.36 15.69 38.50
N GLU A 418 6.42 15.26 39.33
CA GLU A 418 5.00 15.42 39.13
C GLU A 418 4.57 16.90 39.10
N ILE A 419 5.07 17.72 40.02
CA ILE A 419 4.82 19.18 40.01
C ILE A 419 5.32 19.80 38.72
N ASP A 420 6.49 19.45 38.22
CA ASP A 420 7.06 19.93 36.97
C ASP A 420 6.22 19.49 35.78
N ALA A 421 5.76 18.23 35.75
CA ALA A 421 4.91 17.72 34.69
C ALA A 421 3.56 18.46 34.62
N GLN A 422 2.91 18.71 35.76
CA GLN A 422 1.67 19.48 35.78
C GLN A 422 1.91 20.94 35.31
N ASN A 423 3.01 21.58 35.72
CA ASN A 423 3.38 22.91 35.26
C ASN A 423 3.66 22.93 33.76
N TYR A 424 4.36 21.93 33.23
CA TYR A 424 4.59 21.77 31.80
C TYR A 424 3.26 21.70 31.03
N LEU A 425 2.31 20.84 31.44
CA LEU A 425 1.02 20.71 30.80
C LEU A 425 0.26 22.04 30.73
N LEU A 426 0.27 22.82 31.81
CA LEU A 426 -0.36 24.15 31.84
C LEU A 426 0.36 25.13 30.91
N SER A 427 1.68 25.08 30.83
CA SER A 427 2.46 25.95 29.95
C SER A 427 2.19 25.71 28.46
N VAL A 428 1.87 24.46 28.07
CA VAL A 428 1.64 24.04 26.68
C VAL A 428 0.16 23.91 26.33
N GLU A 429 -0.76 24.28 27.24
CA GLU A 429 -2.21 24.14 27.08
C GLU A 429 -2.70 24.72 25.73
N LYS A 430 -2.33 25.97 25.44
CA LYS A 430 -2.72 26.64 24.18
C LYS A 430 -2.05 26.00 22.94
N ARG A 431 -0.77 25.64 23.07
CA ARG A 431 0.02 25.06 21.96
C ARG A 431 -0.59 23.74 21.47
N TYR A 432 -1.03 22.91 22.40
CA TYR A 432 -1.59 21.60 22.08
C TYR A 432 -3.11 21.54 22.15
N ASN A 433 -3.81 22.68 22.31
CA ASN A 433 -5.26 22.74 22.47
C ASN A 433 -5.77 21.69 23.47
N ILE A 434 -5.22 21.72 24.69
CA ILE A 434 -5.64 20.81 25.77
C ILE A 434 -7.08 21.18 26.17
N PRO A 435 -8.01 20.22 26.24
CA PRO A 435 -9.39 20.50 26.65
C PRO A 435 -9.47 21.10 28.05
N ARG A 436 -10.41 22.03 28.29
CA ARG A 436 -10.57 22.74 29.55
C ARG A 436 -10.73 21.80 30.75
N ASN A 437 -11.49 20.71 30.59
CA ASN A 437 -11.67 19.71 31.64
C ASN A 437 -10.36 19.01 32.04
N GLU A 438 -9.44 18.80 31.08
CA GLU A 438 -8.11 18.21 31.34
C GLU A 438 -7.21 19.23 32.03
N SER A 439 -7.24 20.51 31.62
CA SER A 439 -6.49 21.57 32.28
C SER A 439 -6.98 21.83 33.71
N GLU A 440 -8.29 21.76 33.96
CA GLU A 440 -8.86 21.85 35.31
C GLU A 440 -8.38 20.68 36.22
N GLN A 441 -8.30 19.46 35.65
CA GLN A 441 -7.75 18.30 36.38
C GLN A 441 -6.25 18.50 36.66
N THR A 442 -5.48 18.98 35.69
CA THR A 442 -4.04 19.31 35.86
C THR A 442 -3.83 20.30 37.02
N LYS A 443 -4.67 21.34 37.13
CA LYS A 443 -4.59 22.29 38.25
C LYS A 443 -4.87 21.63 39.61
N LYS A 444 -5.82 20.69 39.66
CA LYS A 444 -6.12 19.93 40.89
C LYS A 444 -4.93 19.01 41.27
N ASN A 445 -4.36 18.32 40.29
CA ASN A 445 -3.19 17.47 40.49
C ASN A 445 -1.99 18.31 41.00
N LEU A 446 -1.74 19.47 40.39
CA LEU A 446 -0.69 20.39 40.77
C LEU A 446 -0.84 20.85 42.25
N LYS A 447 -2.07 21.19 42.65
CA LYS A 447 -2.37 21.58 44.03
C LYS A 447 -2.09 20.45 45.00
N TYR A 448 -2.54 19.23 44.68
CA TYR A 448 -2.34 18.05 45.49
C TYR A 448 -0.84 17.76 45.66
N TRP A 449 -0.06 17.72 44.60
CA TRP A 449 1.37 17.46 44.68
C TRP A 449 2.14 18.52 45.46
N LYS A 450 1.74 19.78 45.37
CA LYS A 450 2.33 20.86 46.19
C LYS A 450 1.99 20.71 47.67
N GLU A 451 0.78 20.26 48.00
CA GLU A 451 0.40 19.95 49.37
C GLU A 451 1.13 18.72 49.90
N GLU A 452 1.36 17.71 49.07
CA GLU A 452 2.11 16.52 49.39
C GLU A 452 3.59 16.87 49.65
N LEU A 453 4.21 17.68 48.82
CA LEU A 453 5.61 18.10 49.01
C LEU A 453 5.85 18.77 50.38
N LYS A 454 4.93 19.60 50.84
CA LYS A 454 5.05 20.27 52.15
C LYS A 454 5.19 19.31 53.30
N LYS A 455 4.71 18.08 53.21
CA LYS A 455 4.84 17.07 54.25
C LYS A 455 6.27 16.55 54.43
N TYR A 456 7.16 16.85 53.52
CA TYR A 456 8.55 16.41 53.47
C TYR A 456 9.54 17.58 53.47
N GLU A 457 9.05 18.82 53.63
CA GLU A 457 9.88 20.04 53.71
C GLU A 457 10.12 20.47 55.16
N ASP A 458 9.52 19.78 56.15
CA ASP A 458 9.81 19.92 57.61
C ASP A 458 10.84 18.85 58.00
#